data_fe6aa2524360bb76e7b43687a15d857d
#
_entry.id   fe6aa2524360bb76e7b43687a15d857d
#
_cell.length_a   1.000
_cell.length_b   1.000
_cell.length_c   1.000
_cell.angle_alpha   90.00
_cell.angle_beta   90.00
_cell.angle_gamma   90.00
#
_symmetry.space_group_name_H-M   'P 1'
#
loop_
_entity.id
_entity.type
_entity.pdbx_description
1 polymer ?
#
loop_
_entity_poly.entity_id
_entity_poly.type
_entity_poly.pdbx_seq_one_letter_code
_entity_poly.pdbx_strand_id
1 'polypeptide(L)'
;MVAIGAVPDFSKIIKYYANAKKGARFNYQAKTVLGRLVAKGFVTFEERSGRRYARITERGKQILELEIQKVAHAKKRKWDRRWRVVIFDIPERRRSVRVRLRRFMEEYGFVRLQDSVWVYPHDCEDLIALAKANLRIGADVLYMIVERLERDKHLREHFGLPFE
;
A
#
# COMPACT_ATOMS: atom_id res chain seq x y z
N MET A 1 -35.85 2.03 6.53
CA MET A 1 -34.80 1.04 6.86
C MET A 1 -34.08 0.69 5.56
N VAL A 2 -32.96 1.34 5.27
CA VAL A 2 -32.22 1.11 4.03
C VAL A 2 -31.31 -0.09 4.28
N ALA A 3 -31.49 -1.15 3.48
CA ALA A 3 -30.64 -2.34 3.55
C ALA A 3 -29.19 -1.92 3.31
N ILE A 4 -28.34 -2.15 4.29
CA ILE A 4 -26.89 -2.02 4.16
C ILE A 4 -26.49 -3.12 3.19
N GLY A 5 -26.17 -2.75 1.94
CA GLY A 5 -25.68 -3.66 0.93
C GLY A 5 -24.47 -4.44 1.47
N ALA A 6 -24.41 -5.73 1.15
CA ALA A 6 -23.34 -6.59 1.57
C ALA A 6 -21.98 -5.95 1.22
N VAL A 7 -21.11 -5.83 2.21
CA VAL A 7 -19.74 -5.33 2.02
C VAL A 7 -19.05 -6.21 0.97
N PRO A 8 -18.49 -5.63 -0.10
CA PRO A 8 -17.82 -6.42 -1.13
C PRO A 8 -16.72 -7.30 -0.51
N ASP A 9 -16.67 -8.56 -0.90
CA ASP A 9 -15.61 -9.47 -0.47
C ASP A 9 -14.30 -9.08 -1.18
N PHE A 10 -13.56 -8.19 -0.55
CA PHE A 10 -12.28 -7.68 -1.07
C PHE A 10 -11.24 -8.79 -1.26
N SER A 11 -11.37 -9.92 -0.55
CA SER A 11 -10.47 -11.07 -0.74
C SER A 11 -10.60 -11.65 -2.15
N LYS A 12 -11.81 -11.66 -2.71
CA LYS A 12 -12.05 -12.08 -4.10
C LYS A 12 -11.46 -11.11 -5.11
N ILE A 13 -11.58 -9.81 -4.85
CA ILE A 13 -10.99 -8.76 -5.69
C ILE A 13 -9.47 -8.90 -5.71
N ILE A 14 -8.83 -9.05 -4.56
CA ILE A 14 -7.37 -9.24 -4.47
C ILE A 14 -6.94 -10.52 -5.19
N LYS A 15 -7.66 -11.64 -4.99
CA LYS A 15 -7.36 -12.91 -5.68
C LYS A 15 -7.56 -12.80 -7.20
N TYR A 16 -8.58 -12.08 -7.65
CA TYR A 16 -8.80 -11.84 -9.07
C TYR A 16 -7.62 -11.09 -9.70
N TYR A 17 -7.17 -10.01 -9.09
CA TYR A 17 -6.04 -9.23 -9.58
C TYR A 17 -4.69 -9.93 -9.40
N ALA A 18 -4.50 -10.71 -8.35
CA ALA A 18 -3.29 -11.52 -8.15
C ALA A 18 -3.17 -12.66 -9.19
N ASN A 19 -4.31 -13.20 -9.63
CA ASN A 19 -4.39 -14.29 -10.63
C ASN A 19 -4.64 -13.80 -12.06
N ALA A 20 -4.92 -12.52 -12.29
CA ALA A 20 -5.12 -11.96 -13.62
C ALA A 20 -3.85 -12.16 -14.46
N LYS A 21 -3.94 -13.08 -15.40
CA LYS A 21 -2.85 -13.42 -16.33
C LYS A 21 -2.40 -12.18 -17.10
N LYS A 22 -1.08 -11.95 -17.10
CA LYS A 22 -0.26 -11.21 -18.06
C LYS A 22 -1.05 -10.28 -19.00
N GLY A 23 -1.25 -9.03 -18.68
CA GLY A 23 -1.80 -8.08 -19.63
C GLY A 23 -2.36 -6.79 -19.05
N ALA A 24 -2.70 -6.75 -17.78
CA ALA A 24 -3.25 -5.56 -17.18
C ALA A 24 -2.15 -4.52 -16.89
N ARG A 25 -2.47 -3.24 -17.08
CA ARG A 25 -1.62 -2.07 -16.76
C ARG A 25 -1.01 -2.12 -15.36
N PHE A 26 -1.61 -2.84 -14.42
CA PHE A 26 -1.12 -3.08 -13.06
C PHE A 26 0.25 -3.75 -12.99
N ASN A 27 0.54 -4.71 -13.86
CA ASN A 27 1.86 -5.35 -13.91
C ASN A 27 2.95 -4.40 -14.41
N TYR A 28 2.59 -3.41 -15.22
CA TYR A 28 3.54 -2.43 -15.74
C TYR A 28 3.97 -1.43 -14.66
N GLN A 29 3.04 -0.88 -13.90
CA GLN A 29 3.35 0.06 -12.82
C GLN A 29 4.19 -0.60 -11.71
N ALA A 30 3.80 -1.78 -11.25
CA ALA A 30 4.57 -2.53 -10.25
C ALA A 30 6.00 -2.85 -10.72
N LYS A 31 6.18 -3.22 -12.00
CA LYS A 31 7.51 -3.43 -12.58
C LYS A 31 8.33 -2.14 -12.65
N THR A 32 7.70 -1.03 -13.00
CA THR A 32 8.37 0.28 -13.09
C THR A 32 8.82 0.77 -11.71
N VAL A 33 7.97 0.64 -10.69
CA VAL A 33 8.31 0.99 -9.30
C VAL A 33 9.46 0.11 -8.79
N LEU A 34 9.36 -1.20 -8.94
CA LEU A 34 10.43 -2.12 -8.55
C LEU A 34 11.72 -1.84 -9.31
N GLY A 35 11.64 -1.51 -10.59
CA GLY A 35 12.80 -1.11 -11.41
C GLY A 35 13.50 0.13 -10.84
N ARG A 36 12.75 1.15 -10.46
CA ARG A 36 13.31 2.36 -9.79
C ARG A 36 13.96 2.02 -8.46
N LEU A 37 13.35 1.17 -7.64
CA LEU A 37 13.89 0.78 -6.34
C LEU A 37 15.16 -0.06 -6.47
N VAL A 38 15.24 -0.91 -7.48
CA VAL A 38 16.46 -1.67 -7.81
C VAL A 38 17.57 -0.74 -8.29
N ALA A 39 17.28 0.19 -9.18
CA ALA A 39 18.26 1.18 -9.66
C ALA A 39 18.82 2.06 -8.53
N LYS A 40 17.99 2.36 -7.52
CA LYS A 40 18.39 3.08 -6.30
C LYS A 40 19.13 2.19 -5.29
N GLY A 41 19.21 0.88 -5.51
CA GLY A 41 19.83 -0.08 -4.60
C GLY A 41 19.02 -0.37 -3.33
N PHE A 42 17.70 -0.09 -3.33
CA PHE A 42 16.82 -0.33 -2.18
C PHE A 42 16.19 -1.72 -2.19
N VAL A 43 16.11 -2.33 -3.36
CA VAL A 43 15.56 -3.67 -3.59
C VAL A 43 16.51 -4.46 -4.48
N THR A 44 16.63 -5.74 -4.24
CA THR A 44 17.29 -6.71 -5.12
C THR A 44 16.33 -7.85 -5.44
N PHE A 45 16.66 -8.66 -6.45
CA PHE A 45 15.90 -9.87 -6.76
C PHE A 45 16.67 -11.11 -6.33
N GLU A 46 15.97 -12.03 -5.69
CA GLU A 46 16.44 -13.39 -5.38
C GLU A 46 15.62 -14.39 -6.17
N GLU A 47 16.29 -15.42 -6.68
CA GLU A 47 15.63 -16.56 -7.30
C GLU A 47 15.50 -17.71 -6.30
N ARG A 48 14.29 -18.26 -6.15
CA ARG A 48 14.02 -19.45 -5.35
C ARG A 48 13.03 -20.34 -6.10
N SER A 49 13.40 -21.59 -6.32
CA SER A 49 12.55 -22.58 -7.00
C SER A 49 12.01 -22.06 -8.35
N GLY A 50 12.90 -21.46 -9.17
CA GLY A 50 12.51 -20.93 -10.49
C GLY A 50 11.61 -19.69 -10.48
N ARG A 51 11.42 -19.04 -9.33
CA ARG A 51 10.65 -17.81 -9.18
C ARG A 51 11.50 -16.67 -8.64
N ARG A 52 11.31 -15.48 -9.20
CA ARG A 52 11.98 -14.26 -8.75
C ARG A 52 11.16 -13.55 -7.68
N TYR A 53 11.81 -13.22 -6.57
CA TYR A 53 11.24 -12.49 -5.44
C TYR A 53 12.01 -11.19 -5.20
N ALA A 54 11.27 -10.09 -5.00
CA ALA A 54 11.88 -8.84 -4.57
C ALA A 54 12.27 -8.93 -3.09
N ARG A 55 13.50 -8.52 -2.77
CA ARG A 55 14.04 -8.44 -1.41
C ARG A 55 14.53 -7.03 -1.12
N ILE A 56 14.16 -6.49 0.03
CA ILE A 56 14.69 -5.21 0.50
C ILE A 56 16.16 -5.35 0.91
N THR A 57 16.98 -4.37 0.56
CA THR A 57 18.38 -4.27 1.01
C THR A 57 18.47 -3.55 2.36
N GLU A 58 19.62 -3.58 3.04
CA GLU A 58 19.82 -2.79 4.27
C GLU A 58 19.63 -1.29 4.01
N ARG A 59 20.10 -0.79 2.87
CA ARG A 59 19.88 0.59 2.45
C ARG A 59 18.38 0.87 2.25
N GLY A 60 17.63 -0.08 1.68
CA GLY A 60 16.17 0.03 1.53
C GLY A 60 15.45 0.09 2.88
N LYS A 61 15.89 -0.69 3.88
CA LYS A 61 15.34 -0.64 5.24
C LYS A 61 15.57 0.72 5.90
N GLN A 62 16.79 1.24 5.80
CA GLN A 62 17.13 2.57 6.34
C GLN A 62 16.26 3.66 5.73
N ILE A 63 16.04 3.63 4.41
CA ILE A 63 15.15 4.60 3.74
C ILE A 63 13.71 4.44 4.22
N LEU A 64 13.23 3.22 4.39
CA LEU A 64 11.87 2.96 4.89
C LEU A 64 11.67 3.56 6.29
N GLU A 65 12.62 3.38 7.19
CA GLU A 65 12.61 3.95 8.54
C GLU A 65 12.66 5.49 8.51
N LEU A 66 13.54 6.06 7.69
CA LEU A 66 13.65 7.52 7.53
C LEU A 66 12.36 8.15 6.98
N GLU A 67 11.69 7.51 6.03
CA GLU A 67 10.42 8.01 5.49
C GLU A 67 9.31 7.99 6.54
N ILE A 68 9.26 6.98 7.40
CA ILE A 68 8.32 6.94 8.54
C ILE A 68 8.59 8.13 9.49
N GLN A 69 9.84 8.38 9.84
CA GLN A 69 10.21 9.51 10.72
C GLN A 69 9.89 10.87 10.10
N LYS A 70 10.09 11.04 8.79
CA LYS A 70 9.79 12.30 8.09
C LYS A 70 8.30 12.64 8.09
N VAL A 71 7.42 11.65 8.06
CA VAL A 71 5.96 11.91 8.07
C VAL A 71 5.53 12.55 9.38
N ALA A 72 6.11 12.14 10.50
CA ALA A 72 5.84 12.76 11.81
C ALA A 72 6.21 14.27 11.86
N HIS A 73 7.07 14.74 10.94
CA HIS A 73 7.58 16.12 10.90
C HIS A 73 7.23 16.84 9.59
N ALA A 74 6.41 16.24 8.71
CA ALA A 74 6.17 16.78 7.39
C ALA A 74 5.34 18.06 7.40
N LYS A 75 5.92 19.13 6.83
CA LYS A 75 5.16 20.33 6.42
C LYS A 75 4.00 19.91 5.50
N LYS A 76 2.88 20.63 5.56
CA LYS A 76 1.69 20.39 4.74
C LYS A 76 2.07 20.19 3.26
N ARG A 77 1.97 18.97 2.77
CA ARG A 77 2.17 18.65 1.35
C ARG A 77 0.92 19.09 0.59
N LYS A 78 1.09 19.64 -0.61
CA LYS A 78 -0.05 19.93 -1.49
C LYS A 78 -0.72 18.62 -1.88
N TRP A 79 -2.03 18.50 -1.65
CA TRP A 79 -2.81 17.34 -2.04
C TRP A 79 -3.14 17.42 -3.54
N ASP A 80 -2.96 16.30 -4.25
CA ASP A 80 -3.25 16.17 -5.68
C ASP A 80 -4.69 15.73 -5.96
N ARG A 81 -5.57 15.80 -4.95
CA ARG A 81 -6.99 15.39 -5.00
C ARG A 81 -7.20 13.90 -5.28
N ARG A 82 -6.21 13.07 -5.01
CA ARG A 82 -6.29 11.61 -5.17
C ARG A 82 -6.01 10.93 -3.85
N TRP A 83 -6.77 9.89 -3.58
CA TRP A 83 -6.58 9.03 -2.43
C TRP A 83 -5.68 7.84 -2.79
N ARG A 84 -4.83 7.45 -1.89
CA ARG A 84 -4.06 6.21 -1.96
C ARG A 84 -4.74 5.21 -1.06
N VAL A 85 -5.20 4.11 -1.64
CA VAL A 85 -5.89 3.05 -0.92
C VAL A 85 -5.05 1.80 -0.94
N VAL A 86 -4.84 1.24 0.24
CA VAL A 86 -4.14 -0.03 0.42
C VAL A 86 -5.12 -1.05 0.94
N ILE A 87 -5.25 -2.16 0.22
CA ILE A 87 -6.08 -3.30 0.61
C ILE A 87 -5.18 -4.52 0.75
N PHE A 88 -5.38 -5.32 1.79
CA PHE A 88 -4.62 -6.54 1.97
C PHE A 88 -5.49 -7.72 2.43
N ASP A 89 -5.11 -8.91 1.98
CA ASP A 89 -5.66 -10.19 2.41
C ASP A 89 -4.50 -11.11 2.81
N ILE A 90 -4.04 -10.95 4.04
CA ILE A 90 -2.93 -11.73 4.61
C ILE A 90 -3.53 -12.88 5.39
N PRO A 91 -3.27 -14.15 5.02
CA PRO A 91 -3.87 -15.31 5.65
C PRO A 91 -3.50 -15.43 7.12
N GLU A 92 -4.38 -16.10 7.92
CA GLU A 92 -4.24 -16.19 9.38
C GLU A 92 -2.90 -16.82 9.82
N ARG A 93 -2.37 -17.80 9.08
CA ARG A 93 -1.04 -18.38 9.33
C ARG A 93 0.11 -17.35 9.30
N ARG A 94 -0.13 -16.15 8.74
CA ARG A 94 0.80 -15.02 8.69
C ARG A 94 0.32 -13.83 9.52
N ARG A 95 -0.43 -14.08 10.60
CA ARG A 95 -0.97 -13.04 11.48
C ARG A 95 0.07 -12.02 11.95
N SER A 96 1.27 -12.49 12.32
CA SER A 96 2.36 -11.59 12.75
C SER A 96 2.76 -10.58 11.67
N VAL A 97 2.74 -10.99 10.41
CA VAL A 97 3.02 -10.09 9.27
C VAL A 97 1.89 -9.08 9.09
N ARG A 98 0.62 -9.51 9.24
CA ARG A 98 -0.54 -8.62 9.20
C ARG A 98 -0.48 -7.56 10.30
N VAL A 99 -0.12 -7.94 11.52
CA VAL A 99 0.05 -7.00 12.65
C VAL A 99 1.17 -5.99 12.34
N ARG A 100 2.31 -6.45 11.82
CA ARG A 100 3.42 -5.57 11.44
C ARG A 100 3.02 -4.60 10.33
N LEU A 101 2.24 -5.04 9.32
CA LEU A 101 1.75 -4.16 8.28
C LEU A 101 0.80 -3.09 8.84
N ARG A 102 -0.15 -3.48 9.70
CA ARG A 102 -1.06 -2.52 10.35
C ARG A 102 -0.28 -1.47 11.15
N ARG A 103 0.66 -1.89 11.97
CA ARG A 103 1.51 -0.98 12.72
C ARG A 103 2.28 -0.02 11.80
N PHE A 104 2.86 -0.53 10.72
CA PHE A 104 3.52 0.31 9.71
C PHE A 104 2.56 1.35 9.12
N MET A 105 1.32 0.95 8.77
CA MET A 105 0.32 1.87 8.23
C MET A 105 -0.06 2.96 9.25
N GLU A 106 -0.23 2.60 10.52
CA GLU A 106 -0.51 3.53 11.62
C GLU A 106 0.64 4.51 11.83
N GLU A 107 1.88 4.02 11.94
CA GLU A 107 3.09 4.83 12.12
C GLU A 107 3.32 5.81 10.96
N TYR A 108 2.96 5.42 9.74
CA TYR A 108 3.04 6.30 8.56
C TYR A 108 1.89 7.31 8.48
N GLY A 109 0.86 7.16 9.29
CA GLY A 109 -0.28 8.07 9.32
C GLY A 109 -1.40 7.73 8.35
N PHE A 110 -1.51 6.48 7.91
CA PHE A 110 -2.69 6.04 7.20
C PHE A 110 -3.91 5.98 8.12
N VAL A 111 -5.08 6.29 7.60
CA VAL A 111 -6.35 6.10 8.28
C VAL A 111 -6.97 4.77 7.86
N ARG A 112 -7.40 4.00 8.84
CA ARG A 112 -8.08 2.74 8.62
C ARG A 112 -9.56 2.98 8.28
N LEU A 113 -10.00 2.55 7.11
CA LEU A 113 -11.40 2.56 6.72
C LEU A 113 -12.14 1.29 7.15
N GLN A 114 -11.47 0.14 7.00
CA GLN A 114 -11.95 -1.19 7.40
C GLN A 114 -10.75 -2.02 7.85
N ASP A 115 -10.98 -3.23 8.35
CA ASP A 115 -9.94 -4.08 8.92
C ASP A 115 -8.72 -4.30 8.02
N SER A 116 -8.94 -4.33 6.71
CA SER A 116 -7.89 -4.57 5.71
C SER A 116 -7.81 -3.47 4.65
N VAL A 117 -8.46 -2.30 4.90
CA VAL A 117 -8.52 -1.17 3.97
C VAL A 117 -8.03 0.10 4.66
N TRP A 118 -6.99 0.69 4.09
CA TRP A 118 -6.33 1.87 4.62
C TRP A 118 -6.21 2.95 3.55
N VAL A 119 -6.25 4.21 3.96
CA VAL A 119 -6.23 5.36 3.06
C VAL A 119 -5.20 6.39 3.51
N TYR A 120 -4.56 7.03 2.52
CA TYR A 120 -3.61 8.10 2.70
C TYR A 120 -3.76 9.13 1.56
N PRO A 121 -3.58 10.46 1.80
CA PRO A 121 -3.84 11.46 0.76
C PRO A 121 -2.67 11.72 -0.18
N HIS A 122 -1.45 11.39 0.21
CA HIS A 122 -0.27 11.74 -0.57
C HIS A 122 0.37 10.54 -1.24
N ASP A 123 1.21 10.79 -2.24
CA ASP A 123 1.95 9.74 -2.91
C ASP A 123 2.86 8.98 -1.93
N CYS A 124 2.72 7.66 -1.94
CA CYS A 124 3.45 6.72 -1.09
C CYS A 124 3.75 5.41 -1.83
N GLU A 125 3.73 5.42 -3.16
CA GLU A 125 3.87 4.21 -3.97
C GLU A 125 5.20 3.49 -3.71
N ASP A 126 6.32 4.23 -3.73
CA ASP A 126 7.65 3.68 -3.46
C ASP A 126 7.74 3.10 -2.04
N LEU A 127 7.13 3.77 -1.06
CA LEU A 127 7.08 3.32 0.32
C LEU A 127 6.30 2.01 0.48
N ILE A 128 5.12 1.92 -0.12
CA ILE A 128 4.30 0.68 -0.08
C ILE A 128 5.04 -0.45 -0.78
N ALA A 129 5.73 -0.19 -1.90
CA ALA A 129 6.53 -1.20 -2.58
C ALA A 129 7.70 -1.70 -1.70
N LEU A 130 8.37 -0.82 -0.95
CA LEU A 130 9.41 -1.19 0.02
C LEU A 130 8.84 -2.02 1.17
N ALA A 131 7.69 -1.62 1.74
CA ALA A 131 7.02 -2.36 2.79
C ALA A 131 6.59 -3.76 2.32
N LYS A 132 6.06 -3.89 1.10
CA LYS A 132 5.71 -5.18 0.47
C LYS A 132 6.95 -6.08 0.33
N ALA A 133 8.08 -5.54 -0.10
CA ALA A 133 9.34 -6.28 -0.21
C ALA A 133 9.89 -6.69 1.16
N ASN A 134 9.84 -5.78 2.15
CA ASN A 134 10.31 -6.04 3.51
C ASN A 134 9.49 -7.14 4.21
N LEU A 135 8.18 -7.11 4.07
CA LEU A 135 7.26 -8.06 4.70
C LEU A 135 7.00 -9.31 3.84
N ARG A 136 7.51 -9.36 2.61
CA ARG A 136 7.29 -10.45 1.64
C ARG A 136 5.81 -10.74 1.39
N ILE A 137 5.03 -9.68 1.13
CA ILE A 137 3.58 -9.70 0.95
C ILE A 137 3.14 -9.15 -0.40
N GLY A 138 4.00 -9.21 -1.40
CA GLY A 138 3.72 -8.59 -2.71
C GLY A 138 2.39 -8.98 -3.34
N ALA A 139 1.99 -10.25 -3.24
CA ALA A 139 0.73 -10.75 -3.79
C ALA A 139 -0.49 -10.52 -2.88
N ASP A 140 -0.26 -10.31 -1.58
CA ASP A 140 -1.32 -10.21 -0.58
C ASP A 140 -1.79 -8.75 -0.37
N VAL A 141 -1.20 -7.79 -1.07
CA VAL A 141 -1.46 -6.35 -0.90
C VAL A 141 -1.69 -5.68 -2.25
N LEU A 142 -2.82 -4.99 -2.36
CA LEU A 142 -3.18 -4.15 -3.49
C LEU A 142 -3.01 -2.68 -3.11
N TYR A 143 -2.35 -1.90 -3.96
CA TYR A 143 -2.26 -0.44 -3.89
C TYR A 143 -3.05 0.17 -5.03
N MET A 144 -3.88 1.15 -4.72
CA MET A 144 -4.74 1.83 -5.70
C MET A 144 -4.64 3.33 -5.53
N ILE A 145 -4.78 4.06 -6.64
CA ILE A 145 -5.00 5.50 -6.68
C ILE A 145 -6.47 5.70 -7.02
N VAL A 146 -7.19 6.42 -6.17
CA VAL A 146 -8.64 6.61 -6.24
C VAL A 146 -8.93 8.11 -6.30
N GLU A 147 -9.70 8.54 -7.29
CA GLU A 147 -10.04 9.96 -7.48
C GLU A 147 -11.13 10.43 -6.52
N ARG A 148 -12.07 9.54 -6.17
CA ARG A 148 -13.20 9.86 -5.28
C ARG A 148 -13.43 8.72 -4.29
N LEU A 149 -13.67 9.10 -3.03
CA LEU A 149 -14.21 8.22 -1.99
C LEU A 149 -15.53 8.77 -1.52
N GLU A 150 -16.53 7.90 -1.41
CA GLU A 150 -17.79 8.30 -0.80
C GLU A 150 -17.58 8.68 0.67
N ARG A 151 -18.26 9.75 1.10
CA ARG A 151 -18.24 10.20 2.50
C ARG A 151 -16.85 10.52 3.03
N ASP A 152 -15.96 11.06 2.20
CA ASP A 152 -14.59 11.36 2.57
C ASP A 152 -14.42 12.61 3.46
N LYS A 153 -15.51 13.27 3.86
CA LYS A 153 -15.49 14.48 4.69
C LYS A 153 -14.63 14.30 5.94
N HIS A 154 -14.83 13.24 6.70
CA HIS A 154 -14.06 12.95 7.92
C HIS A 154 -12.56 12.71 7.65
N LEU A 155 -12.23 12.16 6.48
CA LEU A 155 -10.84 11.99 6.04
C LEU A 155 -10.20 13.33 5.70
N ARG A 156 -10.93 14.19 4.99
CA ARG A 156 -10.45 15.55 4.68
C ARG A 156 -10.24 16.36 5.95
N GLU A 157 -11.15 16.27 6.90
CA GLU A 157 -10.99 16.89 8.23
C GLU A 157 -9.74 16.35 8.94
N HIS A 158 -9.59 15.03 9.00
CA HIS A 158 -8.45 14.37 9.65
C HIS A 158 -7.10 14.82 9.07
N PHE A 159 -7.00 14.89 7.74
CA PHE A 159 -5.76 15.26 7.05
C PHE A 159 -5.60 16.78 6.82
N GLY A 160 -6.56 17.60 7.23
CA GLY A 160 -6.54 19.04 6.97
C GLY A 160 -6.58 19.40 5.50
N LEU A 161 -7.34 18.65 4.70
CA LEU A 161 -7.48 18.83 3.26
C LEU A 161 -8.64 19.76 2.91
N PRO A 162 -8.60 20.45 1.73
CA PRO A 162 -9.68 21.32 1.32
C PRO A 162 -10.97 20.54 1.06
N PHE A 163 -12.10 21.15 1.41
CA PHE A 163 -13.44 20.72 0.98
C PHE A 163 -13.72 21.29 -0.42
N GLU A 164 -14.33 20.49 -1.27
CA GLU A 164 -14.89 20.99 -2.54
C GLU A 164 -16.20 21.69 -2.31
#